data_4a805310838c1581d7d82e7719505b57
#
_entry.id   4a805310838c1581d7d82e7719505b57
#
_cell.length_a   1.000
_cell.length_b   1.000
_cell.length_c   1.000
_cell.angle_alpha   90.00
_cell.angle_beta   90.00
_cell.angle_gamma   90.00
#
_symmetry.space_group_name_H-M   'P 1'
#
loop_
_entity.id
_entity.type
_entity.pdbx_description
1 polymer ?
#
loop_
_entity_poly.entity_id
_entity_poly.type
_entity_poly.pdbx_seq_one_letter_code
_entity_poly.pdbx_strand_id
1 'polypeptide(L)'
;GTQEINGVPRVFGTGNRFTGIQAGIAVPLWFAPYSAKAKSAKFKEKVAQTNAEYYSKSLSGNDRWLMLEFSKNSNSLDYYEKQAIPEANLIIEQATKSYKAGAMDYLDYILSLNRALSIKQNYLDAQNNYNQTVISIDFITGKIY
;
A
#
# COMPACT_ATOMS: atom_id res chain seq x y z
N GLY A 1 -62.30 28.19 -33.46
CA GLY A 1 -63.34 27.54 -32.65
C GLY A 1 -64.58 28.44 -32.47
N THR A 2 -65.68 27.85 -32.24
CA THR A 2 -66.94 28.56 -31.92
C THR A 2 -67.26 28.36 -30.45
N GLN A 3 -67.55 29.46 -29.75
CA GLN A 3 -68.05 29.45 -28.37
C GLN A 3 -69.37 30.23 -28.27
N GLU A 4 -70.36 29.68 -27.58
CA GLU A 4 -71.62 30.31 -27.35
C GLU A 4 -71.50 31.19 -26.09
N ILE A 5 -71.73 32.50 -26.25
CA ILE A 5 -71.74 33.46 -25.16
C ILE A 5 -73.11 34.18 -25.19
N ASN A 6 -73.88 33.99 -24.13
CA ASN A 6 -75.28 34.54 -23.99
C ASN A 6 -76.21 34.16 -25.14
N GLY A 7 -76.16 32.88 -25.60
CA GLY A 7 -77.07 32.42 -26.65
C GLY A 7 -76.69 32.84 -28.08
N VAL A 8 -75.52 33.48 -28.27
CA VAL A 8 -75.04 33.92 -29.58
C VAL A 8 -73.71 33.21 -29.91
N PRO A 9 -73.63 32.45 -30.99
CA PRO A 9 -72.41 31.79 -31.39
C PRO A 9 -71.34 32.79 -31.86
N ARG A 10 -70.24 32.90 -31.19
CA ARG A 10 -69.10 33.69 -31.63
C ARG A 10 -68.05 32.79 -32.23
N VAL A 11 -67.62 33.10 -33.41
CA VAL A 11 -66.54 32.41 -34.11
C VAL A 11 -65.19 33.11 -33.80
N PHE A 12 -64.29 32.40 -33.14
CA PHE A 12 -62.93 32.87 -32.89
C PHE A 12 -62.07 32.44 -34.04
N GLY A 13 -61.73 33.34 -34.94
CA GLY A 13 -60.81 33.14 -36.05
C GLY A 13 -59.32 33.46 -35.66
N THR A 14 -58.44 33.44 -36.67
CA THR A 14 -57.05 33.74 -36.51
C THR A 14 -56.74 35.13 -35.96
N GLY A 15 -57.67 36.12 -36.16
CA GLY A 15 -57.50 37.47 -35.62
C GLY A 15 -57.79 37.61 -34.10
N ASN A 16 -58.39 36.58 -33.48
CA ASN A 16 -58.70 36.58 -32.04
C ASN A 16 -57.76 35.69 -31.22
N ARG A 17 -56.58 35.44 -31.74
CA ARG A 17 -55.56 34.72 -31.02
C ARG A 17 -54.79 35.70 -30.13
N PHE A 18 -54.82 35.42 -28.83
CA PHE A 18 -53.90 36.08 -27.87
C PHE A 18 -52.62 35.30 -27.77
N THR A 19 -51.52 35.89 -28.16
CA THR A 19 -50.20 35.29 -28.02
C THR A 19 -49.43 36.12 -26.99
N GLY A 20 -49.14 35.53 -25.85
CA GLY A 20 -48.37 36.18 -24.79
C GLY A 20 -47.00 35.51 -24.69
N ILE A 21 -45.94 36.28 -24.55
CA ILE A 21 -44.60 35.82 -24.21
C ILE A 21 -44.37 36.20 -22.74
N GLN A 22 -44.05 35.24 -21.92
CA GLN A 22 -43.72 35.45 -20.52
C GLN A 22 -42.24 35.12 -20.30
N ALA A 23 -41.49 36.12 -19.87
CA ALA A 23 -40.10 35.96 -19.41
C ALA A 23 -40.06 36.20 -17.90
N GLY A 24 -39.44 35.28 -17.17
CA GLY A 24 -39.29 35.39 -15.72
C GLY A 24 -37.86 35.13 -15.28
N ILE A 25 -37.42 35.88 -14.29
CA ILE A 25 -36.13 35.65 -13.63
C ILE A 25 -36.43 35.11 -12.24
N ALA A 26 -35.94 33.90 -11.95
CA ALA A 26 -36.01 33.31 -10.60
C ALA A 26 -34.72 33.62 -9.84
N VAL A 27 -34.84 34.43 -8.79
CA VAL A 27 -33.72 34.70 -7.87
C VAL A 27 -33.89 33.87 -6.61
N PRO A 28 -32.98 32.93 -6.29
CA PRO A 28 -33.09 32.16 -5.08
C PRO A 28 -32.85 33.05 -3.86
N LEU A 29 -33.82 33.22 -3.01
CA LEU A 29 -33.71 34.01 -1.77
C LEU A 29 -32.88 33.34 -0.67
N TRP A 30 -32.62 32.05 -0.81
CA TRP A 30 -31.85 31.24 0.15
C TRP A 30 -30.49 30.89 -0.42
N PHE A 31 -29.44 31.68 -0.13
CA PHE A 31 -28.08 31.46 -0.57
C PHE A 31 -27.31 30.50 0.33
N ALA A 32 -27.78 30.28 1.57
CA ALA A 32 -27.09 29.43 2.55
C ALA A 32 -26.86 27.98 2.07
N PRO A 33 -27.81 27.27 1.44
CA PRO A 33 -27.58 25.92 0.94
C PRO A 33 -26.50 25.86 -0.15
N TYR A 34 -26.45 26.85 -1.01
CA TYR A 34 -25.46 26.90 -2.10
C TYR A 34 -24.05 27.18 -1.58
N SER A 35 -23.91 28.07 -0.61
CA SER A 35 -22.63 28.35 0.03
C SER A 35 -22.13 27.16 0.85
N ALA A 36 -23.03 26.45 1.53
CA ALA A 36 -22.72 25.21 2.25
C ALA A 36 -22.26 24.09 1.29
N LYS A 37 -22.91 23.94 0.14
CA LYS A 37 -22.54 22.98 -0.90
C LYS A 37 -21.16 23.30 -1.49
N ALA A 38 -20.86 24.58 -1.76
CA ALA A 38 -19.55 25.01 -2.23
C ALA A 38 -18.44 24.75 -1.20
N LYS A 39 -18.70 25.04 0.10
CA LYS A 39 -17.79 24.72 1.19
C LYS A 39 -17.56 23.22 1.31
N SER A 40 -18.63 22.41 1.23
CA SER A 40 -18.52 20.94 1.24
C SER A 40 -17.67 20.41 0.10
N ALA A 41 -17.84 20.95 -1.12
CA ALA A 41 -16.99 20.57 -2.26
C ALA A 41 -15.51 20.90 -2.04
N LYS A 42 -15.20 22.10 -1.48
CA LYS A 42 -13.83 22.48 -1.10
C LYS A 42 -13.23 21.56 -0.04
N PHE A 43 -14.00 21.16 0.96
CA PHE A 43 -13.52 20.20 1.96
C PHE A 43 -13.27 18.82 1.36
N LYS A 44 -14.12 18.36 0.46
CA LYS A 44 -13.90 17.08 -0.27
C LYS A 44 -12.63 17.12 -1.11
N GLU A 45 -12.38 18.20 -1.81
CA GLU A 45 -11.13 18.42 -2.55
C GLU A 45 -9.91 18.36 -1.62
N LYS A 46 -9.97 19.07 -0.48
CA LYS A 46 -8.89 19.06 0.50
C LYS A 46 -8.65 17.68 1.11
N VAL A 47 -9.71 16.92 1.39
CA VAL A 47 -9.61 15.52 1.85
C VAL A 47 -8.93 14.67 0.78
N ALA A 48 -9.31 14.80 -0.50
CA ALA A 48 -8.69 14.06 -1.59
C ALA A 48 -7.20 14.39 -1.74
N GLN A 49 -6.82 15.68 -1.67
CA GLN A 49 -5.43 16.13 -1.70
C GLN A 49 -4.62 15.57 -0.51
N THR A 50 -5.16 15.69 0.70
CA THR A 50 -4.51 15.18 1.91
C THR A 50 -4.32 13.66 1.86
N ASN A 51 -5.31 12.93 1.34
CA ASN A 51 -5.19 11.49 1.13
C ASN A 51 -4.10 11.15 0.11
N ALA A 52 -4.03 11.89 -1.01
CA ALA A 52 -2.98 11.68 -2.01
C ALA A 52 -1.58 11.94 -1.44
N GLU A 53 -1.41 13.00 -0.65
CA GLU A 53 -0.16 13.29 0.05
C GLU A 53 0.19 12.22 1.09
N TYR A 54 -0.80 11.73 1.84
CA TYR A 54 -0.62 10.64 2.80
C TYR A 54 -0.14 9.37 2.12
N TYR A 55 -0.80 8.95 1.04
CA TYR A 55 -0.39 7.77 0.28
C TYR A 55 1.00 7.92 -0.34
N SER A 56 1.32 9.08 -0.90
CA SER A 56 2.64 9.37 -1.44
C SER A 56 3.75 9.28 -0.38
N LYS A 57 3.53 9.88 0.79
CA LYS A 57 4.48 9.81 1.92
C LYS A 57 4.60 8.41 2.50
N SER A 58 3.48 7.70 2.62
CA SER A 58 3.45 6.32 3.10
C SER A 58 4.22 5.39 2.16
N LEU A 59 4.03 5.54 0.85
CA LEU A 59 4.74 4.75 -0.15
C LEU A 59 6.26 5.02 -0.09
N SER A 60 6.66 6.30 -0.10
CA SER A 60 8.09 6.69 0.01
C SER A 60 8.74 6.21 1.32
N GLY A 61 7.98 6.23 2.42
CA GLY A 61 8.45 5.71 3.71
C GLY A 61 8.66 4.20 3.69
N ASN A 62 7.75 3.48 3.05
CA ASN A 62 7.82 2.04 2.91
C ASN A 62 8.97 1.59 2.00
N ASP A 63 9.20 2.28 0.89
CA ASP A 63 10.35 2.05 -0.01
C ASP A 63 11.67 2.22 0.74
N ARG A 64 11.80 3.30 1.52
CA ARG A 64 13.01 3.56 2.29
C ARG A 64 13.26 2.50 3.35
N TRP A 65 12.21 2.06 4.03
CA TRP A 65 12.29 0.98 5.01
C TRP A 65 12.74 -0.33 4.37
N LEU A 66 12.16 -0.70 3.22
CA LEU A 66 12.55 -1.92 2.50
C LEU A 66 14.01 -1.89 2.01
N MET A 67 14.51 -0.74 1.57
CA MET A 67 15.92 -0.62 1.19
C MET A 67 16.86 -0.81 2.38
N LEU A 68 16.48 -0.32 3.56
CA LEU A 68 17.23 -0.56 4.80
C LEU A 68 17.19 -2.03 5.21
N GLU A 69 16.02 -2.67 5.13
CA GLU A 69 15.88 -4.11 5.40
C GLU A 69 16.67 -4.95 4.41
N PHE A 70 16.65 -4.60 3.12
CA PHE A 70 17.48 -5.26 2.11
C PHE A 70 18.97 -5.18 2.43
N SER A 71 19.47 -3.99 2.75
CA SER A 71 20.88 -3.80 3.11
C SER A 71 21.25 -4.62 4.34
N LYS A 72 20.41 -4.62 5.38
CA LYS A 72 20.62 -5.40 6.61
C LYS A 72 20.65 -6.90 6.31
N ASN A 73 19.66 -7.42 5.59
CA ASN A 73 19.52 -8.84 5.33
C ASN A 73 20.57 -9.34 4.33
N SER A 74 20.98 -8.52 3.36
CA SER A 74 22.08 -8.80 2.45
C SER A 74 23.42 -8.91 3.20
N ASN A 75 23.69 -7.96 4.08
CA ASN A 75 24.92 -8.00 4.90
C ASN A 75 24.94 -9.20 5.86
N SER A 76 23.78 -9.54 6.43
CA SER A 76 23.63 -10.71 7.29
C SER A 76 23.90 -12.00 6.53
N LEU A 77 23.33 -12.18 5.35
CA LEU A 77 23.53 -13.34 4.50
C LEU A 77 25.02 -13.47 4.10
N ASP A 78 25.62 -12.37 3.66
CA ASP A 78 27.03 -12.31 3.27
C ASP A 78 27.97 -12.72 4.42
N TYR A 79 27.67 -12.26 5.65
CA TYR A 79 28.40 -12.67 6.85
C TYR A 79 28.28 -14.18 7.10
N TYR A 80 27.08 -14.73 7.02
CA TYR A 80 26.91 -16.18 7.23
C TYR A 80 27.63 -17.00 6.15
N GLU A 81 27.53 -16.61 4.89
CA GLU A 81 28.15 -17.34 3.78
C GLU A 81 29.69 -17.30 3.85
N LYS A 82 30.25 -16.13 4.11
CA LYS A 82 31.70 -15.95 4.03
C LYS A 82 32.45 -16.29 5.31
N GLN A 83 31.78 -16.20 6.47
CA GLN A 83 32.45 -16.35 7.75
C GLN A 83 31.85 -17.46 8.62
N ALA A 84 30.54 -17.35 8.94
CA ALA A 84 29.96 -18.22 9.96
C ALA A 84 29.84 -19.69 9.52
N ILE A 85 29.49 -19.97 8.27
CA ILE A 85 29.38 -21.34 7.74
C ILE A 85 30.73 -22.03 7.65
N PRO A 86 31.81 -21.40 7.11
CA PRO A 86 33.16 -21.97 7.20
C PRO A 86 33.59 -22.25 8.64
N GLU A 87 33.32 -21.32 9.58
CA GLU A 87 33.62 -21.52 11.00
C GLU A 87 32.86 -22.69 11.61
N ALA A 88 31.55 -22.81 11.33
CA ALA A 88 30.74 -23.94 11.79
C ALA A 88 31.30 -25.29 11.30
N ASN A 89 31.72 -25.36 10.04
CA ASN A 89 32.31 -26.56 9.49
C ASN A 89 33.66 -26.89 10.18
N LEU A 90 34.48 -25.87 10.46
CA LEU A 90 35.72 -26.05 11.20
C LEU A 90 35.49 -26.55 12.64
N ILE A 91 34.46 -26.01 13.34
CA ILE A 91 34.06 -26.47 14.66
C ILE A 91 33.71 -27.98 14.62
N ILE A 92 32.91 -28.42 13.65
CA ILE A 92 32.52 -29.83 13.50
C ILE A 92 33.78 -30.70 13.27
N GLU A 93 34.65 -30.27 12.36
CA GLU A 93 35.86 -31.00 12.01
C GLU A 93 36.78 -31.18 13.22
N GLN A 94 37.07 -30.07 13.91
CA GLN A 94 37.97 -30.09 15.06
C GLN A 94 37.38 -30.86 16.24
N ALA A 95 36.10 -30.65 16.56
CA ALA A 95 35.44 -31.41 17.62
C ALA A 95 35.44 -32.91 17.34
N THR A 96 35.16 -33.30 16.07
CA THR A 96 35.22 -34.72 15.67
C THR A 96 36.62 -35.31 15.78
N LYS A 97 37.66 -34.58 15.39
CA LYS A 97 39.07 -35.03 15.53
C LYS A 97 39.47 -35.18 17.00
N SER A 98 39.15 -34.20 17.82
CA SER A 98 39.49 -34.20 19.25
C SER A 98 38.79 -35.32 20.02
N TYR A 99 37.48 -35.54 19.74
CA TYR A 99 36.74 -36.63 20.34
C TYR A 99 37.27 -38.00 19.95
N LYS A 100 37.58 -38.23 18.66
CA LYS A 100 38.21 -39.49 18.18
C LYS A 100 39.61 -39.73 18.78
N ALA A 101 40.34 -38.67 19.05
CA ALA A 101 41.65 -38.75 19.67
C ALA A 101 41.59 -38.92 21.21
N GLY A 102 40.39 -38.92 21.81
CA GLY A 102 40.24 -38.99 23.28
C GLY A 102 40.61 -37.70 24.00
N ALA A 103 40.81 -36.59 23.27
CA ALA A 103 41.20 -35.27 23.81
C ALA A 103 39.98 -34.40 24.18
N MET A 104 38.76 -34.88 23.91
CA MET A 104 37.49 -34.21 24.22
C MET A 104 36.50 -35.24 24.74
N ASP A 105 35.73 -34.89 25.78
CA ASP A 105 34.66 -35.75 26.26
C ASP A 105 33.43 -35.71 25.37
N TYR A 106 32.46 -36.63 25.64
CA TYR A 106 31.26 -36.73 24.85
C TYR A 106 30.34 -35.50 24.97
N LEU A 107 30.26 -34.90 26.16
CA LEU A 107 29.43 -33.75 26.42
C LEU A 107 29.91 -32.53 25.62
N ASP A 108 31.18 -32.25 25.69
CA ASP A 108 31.82 -31.14 24.96
C ASP A 108 31.70 -31.33 23.44
N TYR A 109 31.85 -32.59 22.98
CA TYR A 109 31.63 -32.91 21.56
C TYR A 109 30.22 -32.58 21.11
N ILE A 110 29.20 -33.01 21.86
CA ILE A 110 27.76 -32.72 21.52
C ILE A 110 27.46 -31.23 21.60
N LEU A 111 27.99 -30.51 22.61
CA LEU A 111 27.85 -29.07 22.71
C LEU A 111 28.44 -28.32 21.50
N SER A 112 29.61 -28.77 21.04
CA SER A 112 30.28 -28.22 19.84
C SER A 112 29.49 -28.45 18.57
N LEU A 113 28.89 -29.65 18.39
CA LEU A 113 28.01 -29.95 17.27
C LEU A 113 26.72 -29.11 17.30
N ASN A 114 26.11 -28.96 18.47
CA ASN A 114 24.90 -28.12 18.62
C ASN A 114 25.18 -26.65 18.29
N ARG A 115 26.36 -26.13 18.70
CA ARG A 115 26.79 -24.77 18.35
C ARG A 115 26.91 -24.58 16.84
N ALA A 116 27.57 -25.52 16.16
CA ALA A 116 27.74 -25.49 14.72
C ALA A 116 26.38 -25.63 13.99
N LEU A 117 25.48 -26.47 14.49
CA LEU A 117 24.15 -26.63 13.95
C LEU A 117 23.31 -25.34 14.09
N SER A 118 23.39 -24.68 15.25
CA SER A 118 22.71 -23.38 15.46
C SER A 118 23.19 -22.32 14.46
N ILE A 119 24.50 -22.28 14.15
CA ILE A 119 25.01 -21.38 13.11
C ILE A 119 24.40 -21.70 11.75
N LYS A 120 24.26 -22.98 11.40
CA LYS A 120 23.65 -23.40 10.13
C LYS A 120 22.16 -23.07 10.07
N GLN A 121 21.45 -23.19 11.18
CA GLN A 121 20.03 -22.76 11.26
C GLN A 121 19.89 -21.25 11.06
N ASN A 122 20.71 -20.46 11.76
CA ASN A 122 20.71 -19.00 11.62
C ASN A 122 21.05 -18.54 10.18
N TYR A 123 21.90 -19.29 9.47
CA TYR A 123 22.15 -19.04 8.05
C TYR A 123 20.88 -19.23 7.20
N LEU A 124 20.14 -20.31 7.42
CA LEU A 124 18.87 -20.55 6.70
C LEU A 124 17.83 -19.46 6.98
N ASP A 125 17.79 -18.97 8.23
CA ASP A 125 16.91 -17.86 8.62
C ASP A 125 17.35 -16.55 7.92
N ALA A 126 18.65 -16.28 7.85
CA ALA A 126 19.19 -15.12 7.13
C ALA A 126 18.86 -15.19 5.64
N GLN A 127 19.01 -16.36 5.01
CA GLN A 127 18.66 -16.60 3.61
C GLN A 127 17.16 -16.40 3.35
N ASN A 128 16.31 -16.92 4.25
CA ASN A 128 14.86 -16.73 4.15
C ASN A 128 14.50 -15.24 4.27
N ASN A 129 15.04 -14.52 5.25
CA ASN A 129 14.80 -13.10 5.45
C ASN A 129 15.22 -12.25 4.24
N TYR A 130 16.40 -12.57 3.66
CA TYR A 130 16.84 -11.93 2.43
C TYR A 130 15.86 -12.16 1.28
N ASN A 131 15.47 -13.41 1.04
CA ASN A 131 14.53 -13.76 -0.04
C ASN A 131 13.16 -13.07 0.14
N GLN A 132 12.65 -13.02 1.37
CA GLN A 132 11.40 -12.32 1.71
C GLN A 132 11.48 -10.82 1.38
N THR A 133 12.63 -10.22 1.68
CA THR A 133 12.85 -8.79 1.39
C THR A 133 12.92 -8.53 -0.11
N VAL A 134 13.60 -9.41 -0.87
CA VAL A 134 13.65 -9.32 -2.34
C VAL A 134 12.25 -9.43 -2.93
N ILE A 135 11.46 -10.42 -2.50
CA ILE A 135 10.07 -10.59 -2.96
C ILE A 135 9.22 -9.33 -2.64
N SER A 136 9.41 -8.76 -1.47
CA SER A 136 8.69 -7.53 -1.07
C SER A 136 9.07 -6.32 -1.95
N ILE A 137 10.33 -6.19 -2.33
CA ILE A 137 10.81 -5.16 -3.26
C ILE A 137 10.23 -5.39 -4.65
N ASP A 138 10.26 -6.63 -5.16
CA ASP A 138 9.71 -6.97 -6.47
C ASP A 138 8.19 -6.72 -6.53
N PHE A 139 7.48 -7.00 -5.45
CA PHE A 139 6.05 -6.69 -5.33
C PHE A 139 5.77 -5.19 -5.45
N ILE A 140 6.51 -4.34 -4.70
CA ILE A 140 6.30 -2.89 -4.72
C ILE A 140 6.73 -2.26 -6.05
N THR A 141 7.79 -2.81 -6.67
CA THR A 141 8.28 -2.32 -7.98
C THR A 141 7.46 -2.83 -9.16
N GLY A 142 6.44 -3.69 -8.90
CA GLY A 142 5.58 -4.24 -9.95
C GLY A 142 6.25 -5.30 -10.83
N LYS A 143 7.36 -5.88 -10.39
CA LYS A 143 8.05 -7.00 -11.05
C LYS A 143 7.43 -8.35 -10.69
N ILE A 144 6.10 -8.41 -10.64
CA ILE A 144 5.41 -9.69 -10.43
C ILE A 144 5.35 -10.39 -11.79
N TYR A 145 5.93 -11.57 -11.85
CA TYR A 145 5.86 -12.47 -13.01
C TYR A 145 4.53 -13.22 -13.03
#